data_0a6b94240e60b4767ca24e41d461842c
#
_entry.id   0a6b94240e60b4767ca24e41d461842c
#
_cell.length_a   1.000
_cell.length_b   1.000
_cell.length_c   1.000
_cell.angle_alpha   90.00
_cell.angle_beta   90.00
_cell.angle_gamma   90.00
#
_symmetry.space_group_name_H-M   'P 1'
#
loop_
_entity.id
_entity.type
_entity.pdbx_description
1 polymer ?
#
loop_
_entity_poly.entity_id
_entity_poly.type
_entity_poly.pdbx_seq_one_letter_code
_entity_poly.pdbx_strand_id
1 'polypeptide(L)'
;MDDKITIYQKPTCSKCRTTLSILGDSGKEFDSINYYETPLTVDVLRELVRKLNVPVREILRADEPLAQKSKSVNDEELLQLMADNPDLIQRPIVVRGDSAVLCRPPENVKKLLED
;
A
#
# COMPACT_ATOMS: atom_id res chain seq x y z
N MET A 1 -10.31 20.41 3.12
CA MET A 1 -10.05 19.09 3.66
C MET A 1 -9.87 18.09 2.53
N ASP A 2 -8.75 17.38 2.52
CA ASP A 2 -8.47 16.45 1.44
C ASP A 2 -9.11 15.10 1.75
N ASP A 3 -10.08 14.70 0.93
CA ASP A 3 -10.79 13.44 1.07
C ASP A 3 -10.53 12.54 -0.14
N LYS A 4 -9.46 12.83 -0.86
CA LYS A 4 -9.08 12.10 -2.05
C LYS A 4 -8.69 10.67 -1.72
N ILE A 5 -9.18 9.73 -2.53
CA ILE A 5 -8.85 8.32 -2.40
C ILE A 5 -7.77 7.97 -3.43
N THR A 6 -6.72 7.30 -2.98
CA THR A 6 -5.65 6.83 -3.85
C THR A 6 -5.37 5.36 -3.53
N ILE A 7 -5.31 4.52 -4.56
CA ILE A 7 -4.91 3.12 -4.40
C ILE A 7 -3.52 2.92 -5.00
N TYR A 8 -2.63 2.32 -4.21
CA TYR A 8 -1.30 1.90 -4.66
C TYR A 8 -1.37 0.41 -4.94
N GLN A 9 -1.19 0.01 -6.20
CA GLN A 9 -1.51 -1.35 -6.62
C GLN A 9 -0.57 -1.85 -7.72
N LYS A 10 -0.64 -3.16 -7.96
CA LYS A 10 0.01 -3.82 -9.10
C LYS A 10 -1.10 -4.45 -9.94
N PRO A 11 -1.22 -4.11 -11.24
CA PRO A 11 -2.36 -4.57 -12.06
C PRO A 11 -2.52 -6.09 -12.16
N THR A 12 -1.43 -6.84 -12.04
CA THR A 12 -1.47 -8.30 -12.12
C THR A 12 -1.84 -8.99 -10.81
N CYS A 13 -2.03 -8.23 -9.74
CA CYS A 13 -2.38 -8.76 -8.42
C CYS A 13 -3.89 -8.96 -8.30
N SER A 14 -4.33 -10.18 -7.95
CA SER A 14 -5.76 -10.48 -7.85
C SER A 14 -6.45 -9.67 -6.76
N LYS A 15 -5.79 -9.49 -5.60
CA LYS A 15 -6.35 -8.69 -4.50
C LYS A 15 -6.45 -7.23 -4.89
N CYS A 16 -5.51 -6.72 -5.68
CA CYS A 16 -5.58 -5.36 -6.21
C CYS A 16 -6.78 -5.18 -7.12
N ARG A 17 -7.03 -6.14 -8.00
CA ARG A 17 -8.19 -6.08 -8.91
C ARG A 17 -9.50 -6.13 -8.15
N THR A 18 -9.58 -6.98 -7.13
CA THR A 18 -10.79 -7.05 -6.30
C THR A 18 -11.03 -5.72 -5.58
N THR A 19 -9.97 -5.13 -5.03
CA THR A 19 -10.07 -3.85 -4.35
C THR A 19 -10.50 -2.74 -5.31
N LEU A 20 -9.95 -2.74 -6.53
CA LEU A 20 -10.35 -1.78 -7.57
C LEU A 20 -11.84 -1.92 -7.91
N SER A 21 -12.34 -3.15 -7.97
CA SER A 21 -13.75 -3.41 -8.23
C SER A 21 -14.62 -2.82 -7.12
N ILE A 22 -14.23 -3.01 -5.86
CA ILE A 22 -14.98 -2.46 -4.73
C ILE A 22 -14.99 -0.93 -4.79
N LEU A 23 -13.84 -0.32 -5.09
CA LEU A 23 -13.76 1.14 -5.22
C LEU A 23 -14.64 1.64 -6.35
N GLY A 24 -14.62 0.95 -7.50
CA GLY A 24 -15.47 1.33 -8.63
C GLY A 24 -16.94 1.26 -8.29
N ASP A 25 -17.34 0.22 -7.57
CA ASP A 25 -18.75 0.03 -7.19
C ASP A 25 -19.21 1.03 -6.13
N SER A 26 -18.29 1.64 -5.40
CA SER A 26 -18.62 2.60 -4.33
C SER A 26 -19.20 3.91 -4.87
N GLY A 27 -18.98 4.21 -6.14
CA GLY A 27 -19.37 5.48 -6.73
C GLY A 27 -18.48 6.66 -6.36
N LYS A 28 -17.45 6.45 -5.55
CA LYS A 28 -16.50 7.50 -5.17
C LYS A 28 -15.36 7.57 -6.18
N GLU A 29 -14.89 8.80 -6.43
CA GLU A 29 -13.73 8.99 -7.31
C GLU A 29 -12.44 8.55 -6.59
N PHE A 30 -11.53 7.97 -7.33
CA PHE A 30 -10.23 7.58 -6.79
C PHE A 30 -9.17 7.60 -7.87
N ASP A 31 -7.90 7.79 -7.45
CA ASP A 31 -6.74 7.67 -8.33
C ASP A 31 -6.08 6.31 -8.11
N SER A 32 -5.59 5.73 -9.19
CA SER A 32 -4.88 4.46 -9.13
C SER A 32 -3.43 4.67 -9.54
N ILE A 33 -2.50 4.27 -8.67
CA ILE A 33 -1.07 4.37 -8.94
C ILE A 33 -0.49 2.96 -9.02
N ASN A 34 0.04 2.64 -10.20
CA ASN A 34 0.83 1.43 -10.38
C ASN A 34 2.26 1.75 -9.95
N TYR A 35 2.65 1.31 -8.75
CA TYR A 35 3.95 1.69 -8.19
C TYR A 35 5.12 0.94 -8.83
N TYR A 36 4.85 0.05 -9.77
CA TYR A 36 5.91 -0.53 -10.60
C TYR A 36 6.30 0.42 -11.73
N GLU A 37 5.35 1.21 -12.23
CA GLU A 37 5.61 2.24 -13.25
C GLU A 37 6.02 3.57 -12.60
N THR A 38 5.44 3.88 -11.44
CA THR A 38 5.72 5.10 -10.69
C THR A 38 6.30 4.71 -9.33
N PRO A 39 7.62 4.47 -9.24
CA PRO A 39 8.21 3.96 -8.01
C PRO A 39 7.93 4.83 -6.81
N LEU A 40 7.67 4.17 -5.66
CA LEU A 40 7.47 4.88 -4.41
C LEU A 40 8.82 5.24 -3.81
N THR A 41 8.92 6.48 -3.34
CA THR A 41 10.14 6.94 -2.65
C THR A 41 10.07 6.54 -1.18
N VAL A 42 11.20 6.63 -0.49
CA VAL A 42 11.26 6.39 0.95
C VAL A 42 10.29 7.32 1.69
N ASP A 43 10.22 8.59 1.27
CA ASP A 43 9.33 9.55 1.91
C ASP A 43 7.85 9.18 1.75
N VAL A 44 7.45 8.73 0.57
CA VAL A 44 6.08 8.28 0.34
C VAL A 44 5.77 7.03 1.18
N LEU A 45 6.70 6.07 1.22
CA LEU A 45 6.52 4.86 2.03
C LEU A 45 6.40 5.20 3.52
N ARG A 46 7.21 6.13 4.00
CA ARG A 46 7.16 6.57 5.40
C ARG A 46 5.78 7.16 5.72
N GLU A 47 5.23 7.99 4.81
CA GLU A 47 3.90 8.56 4.97
C GLU A 47 2.81 7.48 4.95
N LEU A 48 2.92 6.49 4.07
CA LEU A 48 1.96 5.39 4.01
C LEU A 48 1.94 4.61 5.32
N VAL A 49 3.12 4.31 5.86
CA VAL A 49 3.24 3.60 7.14
C VAL A 49 2.60 4.42 8.26
N ARG A 50 2.84 5.73 8.28
CA ARG A 50 2.24 6.62 9.27
C ARG A 50 0.72 6.60 9.19
N LYS A 51 0.17 6.71 7.98
CA LYS A 51 -1.29 6.72 7.77
C LYS A 51 -1.92 5.36 8.09
N LEU A 52 -1.19 4.27 7.82
CA LEU A 52 -1.62 2.93 8.20
C LEU A 52 -1.57 2.71 9.71
N ASN A 53 -0.74 3.48 10.40
CA ASN A 53 -0.54 3.39 11.85
C ASN A 53 -0.07 1.99 12.26
N VAL A 54 0.91 1.46 11.54
CA VAL A 54 1.48 0.13 11.79
C VAL A 54 3.01 0.22 11.76
N PRO A 55 3.72 -0.77 12.34
CA PRO A 55 5.18 -0.84 12.18
C PRO A 55 5.56 -1.04 10.71
N VAL A 56 6.75 -0.54 10.33
CA VAL A 56 7.23 -0.64 8.95
C VAL A 56 7.19 -2.09 8.45
N ARG A 57 7.55 -3.05 9.29
CA ARG A 57 7.60 -4.46 8.89
C ARG A 57 6.24 -5.05 8.53
N GLU A 58 5.14 -4.43 8.94
CA GLU A 58 3.80 -4.91 8.60
C GLU A 58 3.49 -4.76 7.12
N ILE A 59 4.16 -3.86 6.40
CA ILE A 59 3.95 -3.72 4.96
C ILE A 59 4.98 -4.49 4.14
N LEU A 60 5.85 -5.27 4.79
CA LEU A 60 6.83 -6.10 4.11
C LEU A 60 6.19 -7.44 3.69
N ARG A 61 6.40 -7.84 2.44
CA ARG A 61 6.03 -9.17 1.96
C ARG A 61 7.12 -10.16 2.38
N ALA A 62 6.98 -10.70 3.56
CA ALA A 62 8.01 -11.55 4.17
C ALA A 62 8.25 -12.88 3.42
N ASP A 63 7.30 -13.28 2.58
CA ASP A 63 7.42 -14.51 1.78
C ASP A 63 8.28 -14.33 0.51
N GLU A 64 8.65 -13.08 0.18
CA GLU A 64 9.52 -12.83 -0.97
C GLU A 64 10.96 -13.24 -0.65
N PRO A 65 11.69 -13.83 -1.62
CA PRO A 65 13.10 -14.22 -1.37
C PRO A 65 13.97 -13.06 -0.91
N LEU A 66 13.77 -11.86 -1.46
CA LEU A 66 14.54 -10.68 -1.08
C LEU A 66 14.31 -10.26 0.36
N ALA A 67 13.19 -10.68 0.97
CA ALA A 67 12.88 -10.33 2.36
C ALA A 67 13.89 -10.93 3.34
N GLN A 68 14.64 -11.97 2.94
CA GLN A 68 15.68 -12.54 3.78
C GLN A 68 16.74 -11.51 4.15
N LYS A 69 17.00 -10.54 3.24
CA LYS A 69 17.98 -9.49 3.48
C LYS A 69 17.49 -8.45 4.50
N SER A 70 16.20 -8.44 4.80
CA SER A 70 15.60 -7.45 5.69
C SER A 70 15.68 -7.82 7.16
N LYS A 71 16.12 -9.02 7.49
CA LYS A 71 16.04 -9.53 8.87
C LYS A 71 16.90 -8.75 9.87
N SER A 72 18.01 -8.20 9.40
CA SER A 72 18.97 -7.51 10.26
C SER A 72 19.03 -6.00 10.02
N VAL A 73 18.14 -5.43 9.21
CA VAL A 73 18.16 -4.00 8.91
C VAL A 73 17.19 -3.24 9.81
N ASN A 74 17.46 -1.95 10.01
CA ASN A 74 16.55 -1.09 10.76
C ASN A 74 15.41 -0.58 9.86
N ASP A 75 14.48 0.18 10.44
CA ASP A 75 13.31 0.66 9.71
C ASP A 75 13.67 1.53 8.51
N GLU A 76 14.65 2.43 8.65
CA GLU A 76 15.05 3.31 7.54
C GLU A 76 15.67 2.50 6.40
N GLU A 77 16.50 1.52 6.73
CA GLU A 77 17.08 0.63 5.72
C GLU A 77 16.01 -0.23 5.06
N LEU A 78 15.00 -0.65 5.83
CA LEU A 78 13.89 -1.44 5.29
C LEU A 78 13.05 -0.61 4.31
N LEU A 79 12.79 0.65 4.64
CA LEU A 79 12.08 1.55 3.73
C LEU A 79 12.84 1.71 2.42
N GLN A 80 14.17 1.88 2.49
CA GLN A 80 14.99 2.00 1.30
C GLN A 80 14.97 0.71 0.48
N LEU A 81 15.06 -0.43 1.15
CA LEU A 81 15.01 -1.73 0.48
C LEU A 81 13.69 -1.92 -0.27
N MET A 82 12.57 -1.54 0.36
CA MET A 82 11.27 -1.62 -0.28
C MET A 82 11.12 -0.63 -1.43
N ALA A 83 11.67 0.58 -1.30
CA ALA A 83 11.64 1.56 -2.37
C ALA A 83 12.39 1.06 -3.61
N ASP A 84 13.51 0.38 -3.38
CA ASP A 84 14.33 -0.18 -4.46
C ASP A 84 13.75 -1.46 -5.04
N ASN A 85 12.88 -2.15 -4.29
CA ASN A 85 12.34 -3.47 -4.66
C ASN A 85 10.83 -3.51 -4.42
N PRO A 86 10.02 -3.02 -5.38
CA PRO A 86 8.55 -2.95 -5.20
C PRO A 86 7.88 -4.28 -4.83
N ASP A 87 8.46 -5.40 -5.23
CA ASP A 87 7.92 -6.72 -4.89
C ASP A 87 7.85 -6.97 -3.38
N LEU A 88 8.64 -6.23 -2.59
CA LEU A 88 8.66 -6.38 -1.14
C LEU A 88 7.50 -5.67 -0.45
N ILE A 89 6.76 -4.83 -1.16
CA ILE A 89 5.69 -4.02 -0.58
C ILE A 89 4.36 -4.78 -0.64
N GLN A 90 3.68 -4.89 0.50
CA GLN A 90 2.32 -5.45 0.56
C GLN A 90 1.38 -4.57 -0.27
N ARG A 91 0.41 -5.20 -0.92
CA ARG A 91 -0.53 -4.51 -1.80
C ARG A 91 -1.90 -5.17 -1.79
N PRO A 92 -2.96 -4.41 -2.08
CA PRO A 92 -2.97 -2.97 -2.33
C PRO A 92 -3.04 -2.16 -1.04
N ILE A 93 -2.57 -0.92 -1.11
CA ILE A 93 -2.72 0.05 -0.02
C ILE A 93 -3.63 1.16 -0.54
N VAL A 94 -4.68 1.48 0.21
CA VAL A 94 -5.62 2.53 -0.16
C VAL A 94 -5.56 3.63 0.89
N VAL A 95 -5.47 4.86 0.42
CA VAL A 95 -5.36 6.06 1.26
C VAL A 95 -6.58 6.94 1.03
N ARG A 96 -7.14 7.48 2.11
CA ARG A 96 -8.18 8.50 2.03
C ARG A 96 -7.83 9.58 3.05
N GLY A 97 -7.44 10.77 2.57
CA GLY A 97 -7.00 11.85 3.46
C GLY A 97 -5.80 11.41 4.28
N ASP A 98 -5.95 11.44 5.59
CA ASP A 98 -4.86 11.09 6.52
C ASP A 98 -4.94 9.66 7.03
N SER A 99 -5.82 8.85 6.45
CA SER A 99 -6.01 7.44 6.83
C SER A 99 -5.63 6.52 5.70
N ALA A 100 -5.21 5.30 6.03
CA ALA A 100 -4.88 4.29 5.03
C ALA A 100 -5.22 2.91 5.54
N VAL A 101 -5.42 1.96 4.61
CA VAL A 101 -5.73 0.57 4.92
C VAL A 101 -4.94 -0.33 3.99
N LEU A 102 -4.37 -1.39 4.55
CA LEU A 102 -3.81 -2.48 3.76
C LEU A 102 -4.98 -3.43 3.44
N CYS A 103 -5.28 -3.58 2.15
CA CYS A 103 -6.46 -4.33 1.70
C CYS A 103 -6.18 -5.81 1.53
N ARG A 104 -5.89 -6.46 2.62
CA ARG A 104 -5.68 -7.90 2.71
C ARG A 104 -6.38 -8.44 3.95
N PRO A 105 -7.64 -8.90 3.81
CA PRO A 105 -8.38 -9.10 2.54
C PRO A 105 -8.86 -7.78 1.91
N PRO A 106 -9.19 -7.81 0.61
CA PRO A 106 -9.62 -6.60 -0.12
C PRO A 106 -10.80 -5.87 0.52
N GLU A 107 -11.69 -6.57 1.19
CA GLU A 107 -12.87 -6.00 1.85
C GLU A 107 -12.49 -4.97 2.92
N ASN A 108 -11.24 -4.95 3.38
CA ASN A 108 -10.78 -3.94 4.35
C ASN A 108 -10.90 -2.53 3.80
N VAL A 109 -10.93 -2.36 2.46
CA VAL A 109 -11.10 -1.03 1.85
C VAL A 109 -12.42 -0.40 2.26
N LYS A 110 -13.42 -1.19 2.59
CA LYS A 110 -14.74 -0.68 2.99
C LYS A 110 -14.67 0.20 4.23
N LYS A 111 -13.67 -0.01 5.08
CA LYS A 111 -13.46 0.82 6.27
C LYS A 111 -13.16 2.27 5.91
N LEU A 112 -12.53 2.51 4.76
CA LEU A 112 -12.24 3.86 4.27
C LEU A 112 -13.41 4.47 3.52
N LEU A 113 -14.38 3.67 3.08
CA LEU A 113 -15.51 4.14 2.29
C LEU A 113 -16.70 4.57 3.15
N GLU A 114 -16.64 4.31 4.44
CA GLU A 114 -17.68 4.72 5.39
C GLU A 114 -17.58 6.23 5.62
N ASP A 115 -18.72 6.88 5.59
CA ASP A 115 -18.83 8.34 5.82
C ASP A 115 -19.42 8.65 7.19
#